data_c3296e334d7cb3e170466f5eacbe72e2
#
_entry.id   c3296e334d7cb3e170466f5eacbe72e2
#
_cell.length_a   1.000
_cell.length_b   1.000
_cell.length_c   1.000
_cell.angle_alpha   90.00
_cell.angle_beta   90.00
_cell.angle_gamma   90.00
#
_symmetry.space_group_name_H-M   'P 1'
#
loop_
_entity.id
_entity.type
_entity.pdbx_description
1 polymer ?
#
loop_
_entity_poly.entity_id
_entity_poly.type
_entity_poly.pdbx_seq_one_letter_code
_entity_poly.pdbx_strand_id
1 'polypeptide(L)' 'KHNKLYLSKDGISYDAIFFNDDQTQPDRIRAIYSIEVNDFNGAKAVQLIIKSILDE' A
#
# COMPACT_ATOMS: atom_id res chain seq x y z
N LYS A 1 5.20 -10.65 -10.06
CA LYS A 1 5.97 -9.60 -9.40
C LYS A 1 5.11 -8.79 -8.46
N HIS A 2 5.74 -8.20 -7.49
CA HIS A 2 5.04 -7.40 -6.51
C HIS A 2 5.65 -6.00 -6.48
N ASN A 3 4.82 -5.01 -6.34
CA ASN A 3 5.26 -3.63 -6.26
C ASN A 3 5.07 -3.15 -4.84
N LYS A 4 6.16 -2.83 -4.17
CA LYS A 4 6.10 -2.32 -2.82
C LYS A 4 6.09 -0.79 -2.88
N LEU A 5 5.10 -0.19 -2.25
CA LEU A 5 4.87 1.23 -2.32
C LEU A 5 4.93 1.85 -0.93
N TYR A 6 5.31 3.10 -0.87
CA TYR A 6 5.21 3.91 0.34
C TYR A 6 4.23 5.03 0.04
N LEU A 7 3.10 5.00 0.73
CA LEU A 7 2.01 5.92 0.48
C LEU A 7 1.87 6.87 1.65
N SER A 8 1.48 8.09 1.35
CA SER A 8 1.27 9.11 2.36
C SER A 8 -0.14 9.67 2.24
N LYS A 9 -0.81 9.80 3.38
CA LYS A 9 -2.13 10.41 3.45
C LYS A 9 -2.27 11.13 4.78
N ASP A 10 -2.67 12.40 4.71
CA ASP A 10 -2.87 13.24 5.89
C ASP A 10 -1.63 13.27 6.79
N GLY A 11 -0.45 13.31 6.19
CA GLY A 11 0.80 13.37 6.93
C GLY A 11 1.28 12.04 7.50
N ILE A 12 0.58 10.96 7.24
CA ILE A 12 0.94 9.63 7.73
C ILE A 12 1.40 8.77 6.57
N SER A 13 2.53 8.08 6.76
CA SER A 13 3.09 7.19 5.75
C SER A 13 2.69 5.76 6.03
N TYR A 14 2.39 5.03 4.97
CA TYR A 14 1.98 3.63 5.05
C TYR A 14 2.80 2.79 4.09
N ASP A 15 3.17 1.59 4.54
CA ASP A 15 3.68 0.57 3.64
C ASP A 15 2.51 -0.07 2.91
N ALA A 16 2.68 -0.28 1.61
CA ALA A 16 1.65 -0.90 0.79
C ALA A 16 2.28 -1.89 -0.17
N ILE A 17 1.51 -2.92 -0.52
CA ILE A 17 1.91 -3.91 -1.50
C ILE A 17 0.83 -4.02 -2.56
N PHE A 18 1.24 -3.97 -3.82
CA PHE A 18 0.38 -4.25 -4.95
C PHE A 18 0.90 -5.53 -5.60
N PHE A 19 0.20 -6.63 -5.36
CA PHE A 19 0.62 -7.93 -5.88
C PHE A 19 0.43 -8.01 -7.39
N ASN A 20 1.37 -8.68 -8.05
CA ASN A 20 1.35 -8.92 -9.51
C ASN A 20 1.37 -7.64 -10.33
N ASP A 21 1.96 -6.58 -9.78
CA ASP A 21 2.14 -5.33 -10.48
C ASP A 21 3.61 -5.01 -10.61
N ASP A 22 4.06 -4.67 -11.79
CA ASP A 22 5.46 -4.31 -12.03
C ASP A 22 5.59 -2.92 -12.69
N GLN A 23 4.53 -2.13 -12.63
CA GLN A 23 4.53 -0.79 -13.22
C GLN A 23 4.92 0.26 -12.20
N THR A 24 5.60 1.29 -12.67
CA THR A 24 5.88 2.46 -11.85
C THR A 24 4.62 3.28 -11.71
N GLN A 25 4.31 3.65 -10.47
CA GLN A 25 3.11 4.41 -10.19
C GLN A 25 3.42 5.90 -10.16
N PRO A 26 2.43 6.75 -10.52
CA PRO A 26 2.61 8.21 -10.41
C PRO A 26 2.66 8.66 -8.96
N ASP A 27 3.00 9.94 -8.76
CA ASP A 27 3.12 10.52 -7.42
C ASP A 27 1.82 10.50 -6.64
N ARG A 28 0.70 10.56 -7.33
CA ARG A 28 -0.62 10.52 -6.72
C ARG A 28 -1.43 9.40 -7.34
N ILE A 29 -2.04 8.60 -6.49
CA ILE A 29 -2.89 7.51 -6.95
C ILE A 29 -4.18 7.48 -6.15
N ARG A 30 -5.21 6.92 -6.77
CA ARG A 30 -6.42 6.52 -6.09
C ARG A 30 -6.46 5.01 -6.14
N ALA A 31 -6.69 4.38 -5.02
CA ALA A 31 -6.59 2.93 -4.94
C ALA A 31 -7.70 2.35 -4.10
N ILE A 32 -8.11 1.16 -4.47
CA ILE A 32 -8.95 0.32 -3.63
C ILE A 32 -8.00 -0.60 -2.88
N TYR A 33 -8.10 -0.63 -1.56
CA TYR A 33 -7.17 -1.36 -0.73
C TYR A 33 -7.86 -1.95 0.49
N SER A 34 -7.20 -2.90 1.11
CA SER A 34 -7.57 -3.39 2.43
C SER A 34 -6.43 -3.12 3.40
N ILE A 35 -6.78 -3.02 4.67
CA ILE A 35 -5.80 -2.77 5.73
C ILE A 35 -5.55 -4.07 6.45
N GLU A 36 -4.27 -4.42 6.61
CA GLU A 36 -3.85 -5.56 7.40
C GLU A 36 -3.04 -5.09 8.59
N VAL A 37 -3.29 -5.72 9.73
CA VAL A 37 -2.51 -5.49 10.94
C VAL A 37 -1.74 -6.76 11.23
N ASN A 38 -0.42 -6.65 11.24
CA ASN A 38 0.45 -7.79 11.53
C ASN A 38 1.03 -7.64 12.92
N ASP A 39 0.95 -8.72 13.70
CA ASP A 39 1.65 -8.82 14.98
C ASP A 39 2.99 -9.48 14.75
N PHE A 40 4.04 -8.81 15.18
CA PHE A 40 5.38 -9.33 15.02
C PHE A 40 6.16 -9.02 16.29
N ASN A 41 6.51 -10.06 17.05
CA ASN A 41 7.28 -9.93 18.29
C ASN A 41 6.68 -8.92 19.27
N GLY A 42 5.34 -8.92 19.38
CA GLY A 42 4.64 -8.02 20.28
C GLY A 42 4.43 -6.62 19.72
N ALA A 43 4.92 -6.33 18.54
CA ALA A 43 4.68 -5.05 17.86
C ALA A 43 3.63 -5.23 16.78
N LYS A 44 2.83 -4.19 16.57
CA LYS A 44 1.82 -4.19 15.51
C LYS A 44 2.28 -3.29 14.37
N ALA A 45 2.17 -3.80 13.16
CA ALA A 45 2.47 -3.04 11.96
C ALA A 45 1.24 -3.02 11.07
N VAL A 46 0.93 -1.85 10.51
CA VAL A 46 -0.19 -1.69 9.59
C VAL A 46 0.36 -1.72 8.18
N GLN A 47 -0.27 -2.50 7.33
CA GLN A 47 0.11 -2.61 5.93
C GLN A 47 -1.12 -2.51 5.05
N LEU A 48 -1.00 -1.82 3.94
CA LEU A 48 -2.09 -1.70 2.96
C LEU A 48 -1.85 -2.71 1.85
N ILE A 49 -2.90 -3.43 1.50
CA ILE A 49 -2.88 -4.34 0.35
C ILE A 49 -3.68 -3.69 -0.75
N ILE A 50 -3.00 -3.31 -1.82
CA ILE A 50 -3.65 -2.64 -2.94
C ILE A 50 -4.38 -3.68 -3.77
N LYS A 51 -5.66 -3.46 -3.98
CA LYS A 51 -6.49 -4.33 -4.81
C LYS A 51 -6.52 -3.84 -6.25
N SER A 52 -6.61 -2.53 -6.41
CA SER A 52 -6.77 -1.94 -7.72
C SER A 52 -6.35 -0.48 -7.65
N ILE A 53 -5.72 0.02 -8.69
CA ILE A 53 -5.37 1.43 -8.79
C ILE A 53 -6.28 2.03 -9.84
N LEU A 54 -6.92 3.14 -9.46
CA LEU A 54 -7.88 3.81 -10.30
C LEU A 54 -7.20 4.99 -10.99
N ASP A 55 -7.58 5.23 -12.22
CA ASP A 55 -7.12 6.42 -12.92
C ASP A 55 -7.83 7.64 -12.36
N GLU A 56 -7.08 8.73 -12.28
CA GLU A 56 -7.67 10.00 -11.89
C GLU A 56 -8.42 10.64 -13.03
#